data_3881120464da6b1e8a0104ef4e8f3760
#
_entry.id   3881120464da6b1e8a0104ef4e8f3760
#
_cell.length_a   1.000
_cell.length_b   1.000
_cell.length_c   1.000
_cell.angle_alpha   90.00
_cell.angle_beta   90.00
_cell.angle_gamma   90.00
#
_symmetry.space_group_name_H-M   'P 1'
#
loop_
_entity.id
_entity.type
_entity.pdbx_description
1 polymer ?
#
loop_
_entity_poly.entity_id
_entity_poly.type
_entity_poly.pdbx_seq_one_letter_code
_entity_poly.pdbx_strand_id
1 'polypeptide(L)'
;MFRELRQGTDWLSQGRFPLCFLCRRVDRAAMQGLPVAELNPYQVEEKPGLGSGSGALALMNRYPNPSGARVFLNWFLSLEGQIAFRQANTDELRVGSLREDLPPEILPPLAKRKKDREYLWINRPEWMDFKPIQSLLEELRKPR
;
A
#
# COMPACT_ATOMS: atom_id res chain seq x y z
N MET A 1 3.34 -2.09 22.63
CA MET A 1 3.47 -2.50 21.21
C MET A 1 2.50 -3.65 20.96
N PHE A 2 1.57 -3.54 20.03
CA PHE A 2 0.64 -4.63 19.70
C PHE A 2 1.35 -5.70 18.84
N ARG A 3 1.03 -6.96 19.07
CA ARG A 3 1.63 -8.08 18.35
C ARG A 3 0.87 -8.46 17.08
N GLU A 4 -0.40 -8.08 17.02
CA GLU A 4 -1.28 -8.34 15.88
C GLU A 4 -1.86 -7.04 15.33
N LEU A 5 -1.86 -6.89 14.00
CA LEU A 5 -2.36 -5.69 13.34
C LEU A 5 -3.86 -5.42 13.59
N ARG A 6 -4.63 -6.47 13.90
CA ARG A 6 -6.05 -6.35 14.29
C ARG A 6 -6.22 -5.74 15.68
N GLN A 7 -5.37 -6.13 16.63
CA GLN A 7 -5.40 -5.62 17.99
C GLN A 7 -5.26 -4.09 18.05
N GLY A 8 -4.45 -3.52 17.14
CA GLY A 8 -4.32 -2.06 17.01
C GLY A 8 -5.64 -1.38 16.66
N THR A 9 -6.41 -1.95 15.72
CA THR A 9 -7.72 -1.41 15.32
C THR A 9 -8.75 -1.56 16.44
N ASP A 10 -8.76 -2.67 17.15
CA ASP A 10 -9.65 -2.88 18.29
C ASP A 10 -9.40 -1.85 19.40
N TRP A 11 -8.13 -1.59 19.71
CA TRP A 11 -7.76 -0.60 20.73
C TRP A 11 -8.05 0.83 20.28
N LEU A 12 -7.88 1.15 19.01
CA LEU A 12 -8.29 2.42 18.43
C LEU A 12 -9.80 2.62 18.56
N SER A 13 -10.58 1.59 18.20
CA SER A 13 -12.05 1.61 18.30
C SER A 13 -12.57 1.76 19.73
N GLN A 14 -11.80 1.27 20.70
CA GLN A 14 -12.09 1.41 22.13
C GLN A 14 -11.62 2.76 22.70
N GLY A 15 -11.04 3.64 21.88
CA GLY A 15 -10.52 4.94 22.36
C GLY A 15 -9.27 4.85 23.23
N ARG A 16 -8.56 3.71 23.23
CA ARG A 16 -7.31 3.55 24.00
C ARG A 16 -6.19 4.43 23.48
N PHE A 17 -6.23 4.75 22.19
CA PHE A 17 -5.28 5.62 21.51
C PHE A 17 -6.04 6.57 20.59
N PRO A 18 -5.59 7.81 20.44
CA PRO A 18 -6.18 8.75 19.49
C PRO A 18 -5.74 8.48 18.04
N LEU A 19 -4.64 7.77 17.82
CA LEU A 19 -4.04 7.53 16.52
C LEU A 19 -3.40 6.14 16.45
N CYS A 20 -3.49 5.51 15.30
CA CYS A 20 -2.83 4.24 15.03
C CYS A 20 -2.15 4.25 13.67
N PHE A 21 -0.86 3.90 13.64
CA PHE A 21 -0.11 3.67 12.41
C PHE A 21 -0.14 2.19 12.05
N LEU A 22 -0.28 1.89 10.75
CA LEU A 22 -0.29 0.53 10.20
C LEU A 22 -1.42 -0.36 10.73
N CYS A 23 -2.48 0.21 11.29
CA CYS A 23 -3.67 -0.54 11.63
C CYS A 23 -4.37 -1.03 10.36
N ARG A 24 -4.88 -2.26 10.42
CA ARG A 24 -5.59 -2.87 9.29
C ARG A 24 -7.08 -2.90 9.53
N ARG A 25 -7.85 -2.83 8.44
CA ARG A 25 -9.32 -2.95 8.45
C ARG A 25 -10.04 -1.85 9.25
N VAL A 26 -9.44 -0.68 9.33
CA VAL A 26 -10.05 0.51 9.95
C VAL A 26 -11.35 0.87 9.21
N ASP A 27 -11.36 0.76 7.89
CA ASP A 27 -12.52 0.91 7.04
C ASP A 27 -13.68 -0.02 7.42
N ARG A 28 -13.37 -1.29 7.68
CA ARG A 28 -14.37 -2.28 8.10
C ARG A 28 -14.94 -1.94 9.48
N ALA A 29 -14.10 -1.49 10.40
CA ALA A 29 -14.52 -1.01 11.70
C ALA A 29 -15.45 0.21 11.57
N ALA A 30 -15.11 1.17 10.70
CA ALA A 30 -15.96 2.33 10.41
C ALA A 30 -17.30 1.93 9.79
N MET A 31 -17.32 0.97 8.85
CA MET A 31 -18.54 0.41 8.26
C MET A 31 -19.44 -0.30 9.29
N GLN A 32 -18.86 -0.82 10.38
CA GLN A 32 -19.58 -1.39 11.51
C GLN A 32 -20.07 -0.33 12.51
N GLY A 33 -19.89 0.95 12.21
CA GLY A 33 -20.32 2.06 13.06
C GLY A 33 -19.39 2.39 14.22
N LEU A 34 -18.16 1.82 14.22
CA LEU A 34 -17.18 2.17 15.24
C LEU A 34 -16.61 3.58 14.99
N PRO A 35 -16.28 4.34 16.04
CA PRO A 35 -15.85 5.75 15.95
C PRO A 35 -14.39 5.84 15.49
N VAL A 36 -14.09 5.33 14.31
CA VAL A 36 -12.76 5.34 13.71
C VAL A 36 -12.85 5.87 12.28
N ALA A 37 -11.79 6.54 11.83
CA ALA A 37 -11.67 7.01 10.46
C ALA A 37 -10.26 6.73 9.94
N GLU A 38 -10.15 6.47 8.64
CA GLU A 38 -8.88 6.34 7.96
C GLU A 38 -8.47 7.69 7.37
N LEU A 39 -7.27 8.15 7.67
CA LEU A 39 -6.71 9.34 7.05
C LEU A 39 -6.30 9.00 5.61
N ASN A 40 -6.78 9.79 4.67
CA ASN A 40 -6.39 9.64 3.27
C ASN A 40 -4.98 10.21 3.07
N PRO A 41 -3.96 9.37 2.82
CA PRO A 41 -2.59 9.84 2.64
C PRO A 41 -2.43 10.72 1.39
N TYR A 42 -3.36 10.64 0.44
CA TYR A 42 -3.32 11.45 -0.79
C TYR A 42 -3.99 12.83 -0.63
N GLN A 43 -4.57 13.13 0.54
CA GLN A 43 -5.19 14.43 0.84
C GLN A 43 -4.28 15.34 1.68
N VAL A 44 -3.12 14.87 2.10
CA VAL A 44 -2.14 15.67 2.84
C VAL A 44 -1.68 16.84 1.98
N GLU A 45 -1.48 18.03 2.54
CA GLU A 45 -1.11 19.23 1.77
C GLU A 45 0.29 19.12 1.14
N GLU A 46 1.21 18.48 1.83
CA GLU A 46 2.54 18.15 1.32
C GLU A 46 2.41 17.14 0.16
N LYS A 47 3.47 17.02 -0.64
CA LYS A 47 3.50 16.05 -1.74
C LYS A 47 3.36 14.62 -1.18
N PRO A 48 2.21 13.97 -1.37
CA PRO A 48 2.03 12.63 -0.83
C PRO A 48 2.91 11.62 -1.57
N GLY A 49 3.43 10.66 -0.83
CA GLY A 49 4.23 9.59 -1.38
C GLY A 49 3.45 8.71 -2.34
N LEU A 50 4.01 8.42 -3.49
CA LEU A 50 3.49 7.46 -4.46
C LEU A 50 4.52 6.34 -4.64
N GLY A 51 4.10 5.11 -4.44
CA GLY A 51 4.96 3.94 -4.59
C GLY A 51 4.20 2.73 -5.06
N SER A 52 4.92 1.68 -5.39
CA SER A 52 4.35 0.39 -5.81
C SER A 52 3.60 -0.36 -4.70
N GLY A 53 3.57 0.18 -3.50
CA GLY A 53 3.01 -0.50 -2.34
C GLY A 53 3.91 -1.65 -1.86
N SER A 54 3.33 -2.58 -1.11
CA SER A 54 4.03 -3.74 -0.56
C SER A 54 4.14 -4.93 -1.51
N GLY A 55 3.59 -4.83 -2.72
CA GLY A 55 3.57 -5.90 -3.70
C GLY A 55 4.50 -5.61 -4.88
N ALA A 56 5.45 -6.48 -5.12
CA ALA A 56 6.26 -6.48 -6.32
C ALA A 56 6.11 -7.81 -7.04
N LEU A 57 6.02 -7.76 -8.38
CA LEU A 57 6.09 -8.95 -9.21
C LEU A 57 7.51 -9.11 -9.72
N ALA A 58 8.06 -10.30 -9.55
CA ALA A 58 9.36 -10.66 -10.08
C ALA A 58 9.28 -11.98 -10.84
N LEU A 59 9.98 -12.05 -11.97
CA LEU A 59 10.22 -13.32 -12.65
C LEU A 59 11.43 -13.99 -12.01
N MET A 60 11.25 -15.25 -11.61
CA MET A 60 12.37 -16.05 -11.13
C MET A 60 13.30 -16.40 -12.28
N ASN A 61 14.59 -16.43 -12.02
CA ASN A 61 15.55 -17.01 -12.95
C ASN A 61 15.32 -18.53 -12.97
N ARG A 62 15.23 -19.14 -14.16
CA ARG A 62 14.96 -20.58 -14.36
C ARG A 62 13.58 -21.04 -13.90
N TYR A 63 12.55 -20.37 -14.30
CA TYR A 63 11.16 -20.80 -14.07
C TYR A 63 10.70 -21.81 -15.17
N PRO A 64 9.81 -22.76 -14.80
CA PRO A 64 9.49 -23.90 -15.69
C PRO A 64 8.70 -23.52 -16.95
N ASN A 65 7.92 -22.42 -16.91
CA ASN A 65 7.07 -21.98 -18.02
C ASN A 65 7.30 -20.50 -18.38
N PRO A 66 8.40 -20.17 -19.09
CA PRO A 66 8.74 -18.78 -19.41
C PRO A 66 7.68 -18.06 -20.25
N SER A 67 7.11 -18.73 -21.22
CA SER A 67 6.08 -18.16 -22.08
C SER A 67 4.78 -17.92 -21.32
N GLY A 68 4.33 -18.86 -20.50
CA GLY A 68 3.13 -18.73 -19.67
C GLY A 68 3.27 -17.59 -18.65
N ALA A 69 4.41 -17.47 -18.00
CA ALA A 69 4.66 -16.39 -17.05
C ALA A 69 4.66 -15.01 -17.72
N ARG A 70 5.20 -14.89 -18.92
CA ARG A 70 5.16 -13.63 -19.70
C ARG A 70 3.75 -13.27 -20.14
N VAL A 71 2.97 -14.24 -20.61
CA VAL A 71 1.57 -14.03 -20.99
C VAL A 71 0.77 -13.57 -19.77
N PHE A 72 0.93 -14.25 -18.65
CA PHE A 72 0.27 -13.83 -17.39
C PHE A 72 0.65 -12.41 -16.99
N LEU A 73 1.94 -12.06 -16.99
CA LEU A 73 2.39 -10.72 -16.61
C LEU A 73 1.84 -9.65 -17.57
N ASN A 74 1.85 -9.90 -18.86
CA ASN A 74 1.31 -8.97 -19.84
C ASN A 74 -0.18 -8.74 -19.63
N TRP A 75 -0.93 -9.81 -19.39
CA TRP A 75 -2.35 -9.70 -19.04
C TRP A 75 -2.53 -8.99 -17.70
N PHE A 76 -1.82 -9.40 -16.65
CA PHE A 76 -1.95 -8.82 -15.33
C PHE A 76 -1.64 -7.32 -15.28
N LEU A 77 -0.67 -6.88 -16.08
CA LEU A 77 -0.29 -5.47 -16.22
C LEU A 77 -1.19 -4.71 -17.20
N SER A 78 -2.04 -5.38 -17.97
CA SER A 78 -3.01 -4.74 -18.86
C SER A 78 -4.12 -4.03 -18.09
N LEU A 79 -4.86 -3.16 -18.75
CA LEU A 79 -6.04 -2.51 -18.16
C LEU A 79 -7.06 -3.55 -17.70
N GLU A 80 -7.37 -4.51 -18.55
CA GLU A 80 -8.32 -5.60 -18.27
C GLU A 80 -7.89 -6.42 -17.05
N GLY A 81 -6.63 -6.86 -17.01
CA GLY A 81 -6.08 -7.62 -15.89
C GLY A 81 -6.12 -6.86 -14.57
N GLN A 82 -5.84 -5.56 -14.60
CA GLN A 82 -5.91 -4.71 -13.41
C GLN A 82 -7.36 -4.49 -12.93
N ILE A 83 -8.31 -4.40 -13.85
CA ILE A 83 -9.73 -4.33 -13.50
C ILE A 83 -10.17 -5.65 -12.86
N ALA A 84 -9.90 -6.79 -13.51
CA ALA A 84 -10.26 -8.11 -13.02
C ALA A 84 -9.64 -8.40 -11.62
N PHE A 85 -8.36 -8.06 -11.46
CA PHE A 85 -7.66 -8.21 -10.18
C PHE A 85 -8.31 -7.42 -9.05
N ARG A 86 -8.73 -6.19 -9.33
CA ARG A 86 -9.41 -5.35 -8.33
C ARG A 86 -10.80 -5.84 -8.00
N GLN A 87 -11.56 -6.29 -8.98
CA GLN A 87 -12.87 -6.88 -8.76
C GLN A 87 -12.81 -8.17 -7.94
N ALA A 88 -11.78 -8.98 -8.13
CA ALA A 88 -11.56 -10.20 -7.36
C ALA A 88 -11.11 -9.95 -5.92
N ASN A 89 -10.49 -8.80 -5.65
CA ASN A 89 -9.87 -8.47 -4.35
C ASN A 89 -10.51 -7.25 -3.69
N THR A 90 -11.81 -7.20 -3.64
CA THR A 90 -12.58 -6.04 -3.12
C THR A 90 -12.30 -5.74 -1.65
N ASP A 91 -11.95 -6.73 -0.84
CA ASP A 91 -11.83 -6.59 0.61
C ASP A 91 -10.41 -6.28 1.12
N GLU A 92 -9.37 -6.69 0.39
CA GLU A 92 -8.00 -6.64 0.92
C GLU A 92 -7.10 -5.61 0.22
N LEU A 93 -7.41 -5.26 -1.03
CA LEU A 93 -6.56 -4.39 -1.84
C LEU A 93 -7.20 -3.00 -2.04
N ARG A 94 -7.33 -2.26 -0.95
CA ARG A 94 -7.71 -0.85 -0.99
C ARG A 94 -6.56 0.08 -1.37
N VAL A 95 -5.53 -0.47 -1.96
CA VAL A 95 -4.39 0.30 -2.46
C VAL A 95 -4.71 0.93 -3.80
N GLY A 96 -4.20 2.12 -4.00
CA GLY A 96 -4.25 2.80 -5.30
C GLY A 96 -3.54 1.98 -6.38
N SER A 97 -3.78 2.32 -7.61
CA SER A 97 -3.01 1.81 -8.75
C SER A 97 -2.06 2.88 -9.25
N LEU A 98 -0.92 2.47 -9.77
CA LEU A 98 -0.04 3.35 -10.50
C LEU A 98 -0.57 3.63 -11.91
N ARG A 99 -1.49 2.81 -12.43
CA ARG A 99 -2.18 3.08 -13.69
C ARG A 99 -3.14 4.27 -13.54
N GLU A 100 -3.11 5.17 -14.50
CA GLU A 100 -3.94 6.37 -14.52
C GLU A 100 -5.22 6.20 -15.33
N ASP A 101 -5.27 5.16 -16.18
CA ASP A 101 -6.37 4.86 -17.09
C ASP A 101 -7.43 3.90 -16.48
N LEU A 102 -7.32 3.57 -15.20
CA LEU A 102 -8.34 2.78 -14.52
C LEU A 102 -9.63 3.58 -14.31
N PRO A 103 -10.79 2.95 -14.52
CA PRO A 103 -12.08 3.56 -14.20
C PRO A 103 -12.12 4.00 -12.73
N PRO A 104 -12.47 5.26 -12.42
CA PRO A 104 -12.46 5.77 -11.06
C PRO A 104 -13.47 5.07 -10.13
N GLU A 105 -14.46 4.37 -10.70
CA GLU A 105 -15.49 3.64 -9.96
C GLU A 105 -14.94 2.41 -9.24
N ILE A 106 -13.91 1.77 -9.82
CA ILE A 106 -13.30 0.58 -9.25
C ILE A 106 -12.19 0.91 -8.22
N LEU A 107 -11.85 2.20 -8.09
CA LEU A 107 -10.87 2.65 -7.11
C LEU A 107 -11.56 2.98 -5.79
N PRO A 108 -11.05 2.48 -4.65
CA PRO A 108 -11.55 2.91 -3.35
C PRO A 108 -11.43 4.44 -3.20
N PRO A 109 -12.34 5.09 -2.47
CA PRO A 109 -12.30 6.55 -2.29
C PRO A 109 -10.93 7.07 -1.81
N LEU A 110 -10.30 6.34 -0.90
CA LEU A 110 -8.97 6.68 -0.34
C LEU A 110 -7.82 6.44 -1.32
N ALA A 111 -8.04 5.70 -2.40
CA ALA A 111 -7.03 5.43 -3.41
C ALA A 111 -7.13 6.35 -4.64
N LYS A 112 -8.13 7.23 -4.67
CA LYS A 112 -8.31 8.18 -5.77
C LYS A 112 -7.29 9.30 -5.67
N ARG A 113 -6.47 9.41 -6.70
CA ARG A 113 -5.50 10.51 -6.83
C ARG A 113 -6.15 11.74 -7.44
N LYS A 114 -5.71 12.92 -7.03
CA LYS A 114 -6.10 14.19 -7.66
C LYS A 114 -5.22 14.39 -8.91
N LYS A 115 -5.85 14.67 -10.05
CA LYS A 115 -5.13 14.83 -11.35
C LYS A 115 -4.14 16.00 -11.35
N ASP A 116 -4.47 17.09 -10.66
CA ASP A 116 -3.69 18.34 -10.67
C ASP A 116 -2.71 18.42 -9.50
N ARG A 117 -2.33 17.29 -8.93
CA ARG A 117 -1.45 17.25 -7.77
C ARG A 117 -0.15 16.55 -8.08
N GLU A 118 0.94 17.13 -7.62
CA GLU A 118 2.26 16.51 -7.68
C GLU A 118 2.41 15.44 -6.58
N TYR A 119 2.93 14.29 -6.95
CA TYR A 119 3.20 13.17 -6.07
C TYR A 119 4.69 12.89 -6.00
N LEU A 120 5.17 12.53 -4.81
CA LEU A 120 6.55 12.18 -4.60
C LEU A 120 6.75 10.67 -4.82
N TRP A 121 7.51 10.30 -5.84
CA TRP A 121 7.85 8.90 -6.07
C TRP A 121 8.79 8.39 -4.97
N ILE A 122 8.30 7.46 -4.13
CA ILE A 122 9.04 6.97 -2.96
C ILE A 122 10.02 5.83 -3.28
N ASN A 123 9.90 5.18 -4.43
CA ASN A 123 10.80 4.10 -4.83
C ASN A 123 12.01 4.63 -5.63
N ARG A 124 12.59 5.73 -5.18
CA ARG A 124 13.79 6.31 -5.81
C ARG A 124 15.03 5.50 -5.43
N PRO A 125 15.91 5.17 -6.39
CA PRO A 125 17.14 4.43 -6.11
C PRO A 125 18.00 5.08 -5.02
N GLU A 126 18.09 6.42 -5.02
CA GLU A 126 18.85 7.18 -4.03
C GLU A 126 18.31 7.07 -2.61
N TRP A 127 17.03 6.75 -2.45
CA TRP A 127 16.43 6.51 -1.12
C TRP A 127 16.56 5.06 -0.66
N MET A 128 16.99 4.18 -1.55
CA MET A 128 17.30 2.78 -1.25
C MET A 128 18.79 2.59 -0.89
N ASP A 129 19.59 3.65 -0.97
CA ASP A 129 20.99 3.61 -0.52
C ASP A 129 21.04 3.82 1.01
N PHE A 130 21.32 2.74 1.71
CA PHE A 130 21.44 2.77 3.18
C PHE A 130 22.84 3.15 3.68
N LYS A 131 23.82 3.41 2.80
CA LYS A 131 25.18 3.77 3.21
C LYS A 131 25.21 4.98 4.16
N PRO A 132 24.46 6.09 3.92
CA PRO A 132 24.49 7.25 4.79
C PRO A 132 24.04 6.99 6.22
N ILE A 133 23.21 5.92 6.44
CA ILE A 133 22.68 5.57 7.76
C ILE A 133 23.22 4.25 8.30
N GLN A 134 24.23 3.68 7.66
CA GLN A 134 24.77 2.38 8.02
C GLN A 134 25.30 2.34 9.46
N SER A 135 26.04 3.38 9.87
CA SER A 135 26.55 3.49 11.24
C SER A 135 25.43 3.50 12.29
N LEU A 136 24.33 4.19 12.01
CA LEU A 136 23.15 4.21 12.87
C LEU A 136 22.50 2.84 12.95
N LEU A 137 22.39 2.13 11.82
CA LEU A 137 21.84 0.77 11.79
C LEU A 137 22.70 -0.23 12.59
N GLU A 138 24.01 -0.08 12.54
CA GLU A 138 24.93 -0.90 13.33
C GLU A 138 24.80 -0.62 14.83
N GLU A 139 24.62 0.64 15.21
CA GLU A 139 24.38 1.03 16.60
C GLU A 139 23.07 0.45 17.15
N LEU A 140 22.01 0.49 16.36
CA LEU A 140 20.69 -0.07 16.72
C LEU A 140 20.68 -1.61 16.84
N ARG A 141 21.62 -2.28 16.19
CA ARG A 141 21.77 -3.75 16.25
C ARG A 141 22.52 -4.24 17.49
N LYS A 142 23.20 -3.35 18.21
CA LYS A 142 23.91 -3.76 19.45
C LYS A 142 22.87 -4.15 20.49
N PRO A 143 22.98 -5.35 21.08
CA PRO A 143 22.10 -5.75 22.18
C PRO A 143 22.29 -4.78 23.34
N ARG A 144 21.17 -4.31 23.87
CA ARG A 144 21.13 -3.52 25.11
C ARG A 144 21.26 -4.44 26.30
#